data_cbdbb5be209fffe324f71274b9d630bf
#
_entry.id   cbdbb5be209fffe324f71274b9d630bf
#
_cell.length_a   1.000
_cell.length_b   1.000
_cell.length_c   1.000
_cell.angle_alpha   90.00
_cell.angle_beta   90.00
_cell.angle_gamma   90.00
#
_symmetry.space_group_name_H-M   'P 1'
#
loop_
_entity.id
_entity.type
_entity.pdbx_description
1 polymer ?
#
loop_
_entity_poly.entity_id
_entity_poly.type
_entity_poly.pdbx_seq_one_letter_code
_entity_poly.pdbx_strand_id
1 'polypeptide(L)'
;GEPEPVMAALEPFKAVFPQELEARMRAKLGLVDAPQARDRALIESLLGLLARDRVDYSIFWRRLSAQRAGDAAQPVEDLFLDRAAYGAWMLQYKERTAPIPRRESADLMLNTNPRYVLRNHLGEQAIRAARQRDFSVVSSLLAVLERPFDEHPGREALADFPPEWASSLSVS
;
A
#
# COMPACT_ATOMS: atom_id res chain seq x y z
N GLY A 1 -15.13 -39.06 -4.52
CA GLY A 1 -13.78 -38.58 -4.25
C GLY A 1 -13.82 -37.54 -3.14
N GLU A 2 -13.19 -37.86 -2.04
CA GLU A 2 -13.30 -37.12 -0.77
C GLU A 2 -12.67 -35.73 -0.84
N PRO A 3 -13.34 -34.67 -0.36
CA PRO A 3 -12.77 -33.33 -0.24
C PRO A 3 -11.81 -33.17 0.97
N GLU A 4 -11.59 -34.22 1.73
CA GLU A 4 -10.85 -34.22 3.00
C GLU A 4 -9.37 -33.85 2.94
N PRO A 5 -8.55 -34.28 1.95
CA PRO A 5 -7.13 -33.94 1.95
C PRO A 5 -6.84 -32.46 1.64
N VAL A 6 -7.69 -31.80 0.86
CA VAL A 6 -7.54 -30.37 0.53
C VAL A 6 -7.90 -29.49 1.71
N MET A 7 -8.95 -29.83 2.47
CA MET A 7 -9.36 -29.11 3.66
C MET A 7 -8.33 -29.23 4.79
N ALA A 8 -7.76 -30.41 4.99
CA ALA A 8 -6.69 -30.63 5.98
C ALA A 8 -5.40 -29.86 5.63
N ALA A 9 -5.08 -29.69 4.35
CA ALA A 9 -3.95 -28.88 3.91
C ALA A 9 -4.15 -27.38 4.13
N LEU A 10 -5.42 -26.90 4.24
CA LEU A 10 -5.76 -25.50 4.48
C LEU A 10 -5.79 -25.11 5.96
N GLU A 11 -5.90 -26.07 6.88
CA GLU A 11 -5.97 -25.79 8.33
C GLU A 11 -4.74 -25.04 8.87
N PRO A 12 -3.48 -25.41 8.55
CA PRO A 12 -2.32 -24.62 8.95
C PRO A 12 -2.35 -23.20 8.42
N PHE A 13 -2.88 -22.99 7.19
CA PHE A 13 -3.00 -21.69 6.57
C PHE A 13 -3.98 -20.77 7.32
N LYS A 14 -5.11 -21.31 7.79
CA LYS A 14 -6.11 -20.55 8.59
C LYS A 14 -5.53 -20.01 9.90
N ALA A 15 -4.59 -20.72 10.51
CA ALA A 15 -3.94 -20.29 11.75
C ALA A 15 -2.82 -19.28 11.51
N VAL A 16 -2.02 -19.47 10.45
CA VAL A 16 -0.83 -18.66 10.15
C VAL A 16 -1.18 -17.37 9.42
N PHE A 17 -2.13 -17.41 8.49
CA PHE A 17 -2.46 -16.27 7.63
C PHE A 17 -2.86 -14.99 8.40
N PRO A 18 -3.71 -15.05 9.46
CA PRO A 18 -4.05 -13.84 10.21
C PRO A 18 -2.86 -13.21 10.92
N GLN A 19 -1.94 -14.03 11.43
CA GLN A 19 -0.73 -13.55 12.14
C GLN A 19 0.25 -12.89 11.16
N GLU A 20 0.48 -13.51 10.00
CA GLU A 20 1.32 -12.95 8.94
C GLU A 20 0.73 -11.66 8.37
N LEU A 21 -0.58 -11.61 8.18
CA LEU A 21 -1.26 -10.41 7.72
C LEU A 21 -1.08 -9.26 8.73
N GLU A 22 -1.30 -9.55 10.03
CA GLU A 22 -1.12 -8.56 11.08
C GLU A 22 0.33 -8.06 11.13
N ALA A 23 1.31 -8.97 11.07
CA ALA A 23 2.73 -8.61 11.06
C ALA A 23 3.08 -7.69 9.87
N ARG A 24 2.57 -7.99 8.67
CA ARG A 24 2.76 -7.16 7.47
C ARG A 24 2.07 -5.79 7.60
N MET A 25 0.87 -5.75 8.15
CA MET A 25 0.15 -4.50 8.37
C MET A 25 0.84 -3.63 9.42
N ARG A 26 1.40 -4.23 10.47
CA ARG A 26 2.22 -3.52 11.46
C ARG A 26 3.45 -2.91 10.82
N ALA A 27 4.18 -3.67 9.98
CA ALA A 27 5.32 -3.13 9.23
C ALA A 27 4.93 -1.95 8.32
N LYS A 28 3.80 -2.04 7.63
CA LYS A 28 3.24 -0.93 6.82
C LYS A 28 2.94 0.32 7.65
N LEU A 29 2.55 0.16 8.91
CA LEU A 29 2.29 1.26 9.85
C LEU A 29 3.56 1.73 10.61
N GLY A 30 4.71 1.10 10.38
CA GLY A 30 5.96 1.45 11.05
C GLY A 30 6.00 1.08 12.52
N LEU A 31 5.26 0.04 12.93
CA LEU A 31 5.23 -0.47 14.30
C LEU A 31 6.41 -1.44 14.50
N VAL A 32 7.57 -0.90 14.83
CA VAL A 32 8.83 -1.65 15.01
C VAL A 32 8.92 -2.37 16.36
N ASP A 33 8.11 -1.96 17.33
CA ASP A 33 8.08 -2.53 18.68
C ASP A 33 7.27 -3.85 18.75
N ALA A 34 7.17 -4.44 19.94
CA ALA A 34 6.37 -5.64 20.14
C ALA A 34 4.87 -5.41 19.86
N PRO A 35 4.14 -6.43 19.38
CA PRO A 35 2.71 -6.36 19.17
C PRO A 35 1.94 -5.92 20.42
N GLN A 36 0.94 -5.06 20.24
CA GLN A 36 0.04 -4.62 21.30
C GLN A 36 -1.39 -5.04 20.97
N ALA A 37 -2.20 -5.31 22.01
CA ALA A 37 -3.59 -5.75 21.83
C ALA A 37 -4.45 -4.79 20.97
N ARG A 38 -4.12 -3.49 20.98
CA ARG A 38 -4.82 -2.45 20.20
C ARG A 38 -4.41 -2.39 18.72
N ASP A 39 -3.31 -3.03 18.32
CA ASP A 39 -2.80 -2.94 16.93
C ASP A 39 -3.80 -3.48 15.92
N ARG A 40 -4.45 -4.59 16.24
CA ARG A 40 -5.46 -5.20 15.39
C ARG A 40 -6.64 -4.26 15.14
N ALA A 41 -7.18 -3.65 16.18
CA ALA A 41 -8.30 -2.71 16.07
C ALA A 41 -7.92 -1.47 15.25
N LEU A 42 -6.69 -0.96 15.43
CA LEU A 42 -6.14 0.15 14.64
C LEU A 42 -6.03 -0.20 13.15
N ILE A 43 -5.59 -1.42 12.82
CA ILE A 43 -5.48 -1.92 11.46
C ILE A 43 -6.88 -2.10 10.83
N GLU A 44 -7.78 -2.79 11.52
CA GLU A 44 -9.14 -3.07 11.03
C GLU A 44 -9.92 -1.77 10.77
N SER A 45 -9.84 -0.80 11.68
CA SER A 45 -10.48 0.51 11.49
C SER A 45 -9.91 1.27 10.31
N LEU A 46 -8.59 1.25 10.09
CA LEU A 46 -7.96 1.83 8.90
C LEU A 46 -8.46 1.18 7.61
N LEU A 47 -8.44 -0.15 7.55
CA LEU A 47 -8.89 -0.87 6.36
C LEU A 47 -10.36 -0.57 6.04
N GLY A 48 -11.20 -0.43 7.07
CA GLY A 48 -12.59 0.01 6.93
C GLY A 48 -12.71 1.43 6.33
N LEU A 49 -11.88 2.38 6.78
CA LEU A 49 -11.84 3.74 6.22
C LEU A 49 -11.40 3.76 4.76
N LEU A 50 -10.31 3.03 4.43
CA LEU A 50 -9.80 2.96 3.06
C LEU A 50 -10.84 2.38 2.11
N ALA A 51 -11.54 1.32 2.51
CA ALA A 51 -12.58 0.68 1.71
C ALA A 51 -13.80 1.58 1.52
N ARG A 52 -14.28 2.21 2.59
CA ARG A 52 -15.46 3.09 2.59
C ARG A 52 -15.28 4.28 1.65
N ASP A 53 -14.14 4.95 1.75
CA ASP A 53 -13.84 6.16 0.99
C ASP A 53 -13.18 5.85 -0.37
N ARG A 54 -13.00 4.56 -0.71
CA ARG A 54 -12.35 4.07 -1.94
C ARG A 54 -10.96 4.69 -2.17
N VAL A 55 -10.21 4.81 -1.09
CA VAL A 55 -8.87 5.40 -1.12
C VAL A 55 -7.92 4.51 -1.91
N ASP A 56 -7.10 5.12 -2.78
CA ASP A 56 -6.04 4.38 -3.48
C ASP A 56 -5.04 3.80 -2.47
N TYR A 57 -4.98 2.46 -2.41
CA TYR A 57 -4.23 1.73 -1.39
C TYR A 57 -2.73 2.03 -1.46
N SER A 58 -2.13 2.02 -2.65
CA SER A 58 -0.69 2.22 -2.81
C SER A 58 -0.29 3.67 -2.51
N ILE A 59 -1.07 4.63 -2.97
CA ILE A 59 -0.83 6.06 -2.72
C ILE A 59 -0.98 6.38 -1.23
N PHE A 60 -1.99 5.82 -0.57
CA PHE A 60 -2.18 6.01 0.87
C PHE A 60 -0.93 5.58 1.66
N TRP A 61 -0.47 4.35 1.45
CA TRP A 61 0.68 3.84 2.20
C TRP A 61 1.94 4.64 1.93
N ARG A 62 2.16 5.05 0.70
CA ARG A 62 3.35 5.85 0.37
C ARG A 62 3.29 7.24 0.97
N ARG A 63 2.13 7.92 0.91
CA ARG A 63 1.95 9.23 1.55
C ARG A 63 2.09 9.17 3.07
N LEU A 64 1.51 8.15 3.71
CA LEU A 64 1.66 7.95 5.16
C LEU A 64 3.12 7.73 5.55
N SER A 65 3.87 6.96 4.76
CA SER A 65 5.31 6.73 4.97
C SER A 65 6.12 8.04 4.82
N ALA A 66 5.85 8.81 3.77
CA ALA A 66 6.47 10.12 3.55
C ALA A 66 6.17 11.10 4.68
N GLN A 67 4.92 11.19 5.11
CA GLN A 67 4.51 12.00 6.26
C GLN A 67 5.24 11.57 7.54
N ARG A 68 5.41 10.27 7.77
CA ARG A 68 6.18 9.76 8.92
C ARG A 68 7.66 10.13 8.81
N ALA A 69 8.23 10.16 7.60
CA ALA A 69 9.60 10.62 7.35
C ALA A 69 9.78 12.14 7.50
N GLY A 70 8.71 12.92 7.46
CA GLY A 70 8.74 14.38 7.61
C GLY A 70 8.41 15.14 6.33
N ASP A 71 8.09 14.44 5.26
CA ASP A 71 7.57 15.03 4.03
C ASP A 71 6.04 15.13 4.10
N ALA A 72 5.54 16.35 4.11
CA ALA A 72 4.12 16.66 4.14
C ALA A 72 3.63 17.34 2.84
N ALA A 73 4.40 17.25 1.75
CA ALA A 73 4.06 17.89 0.48
C ALA A 73 2.71 17.41 -0.09
N GLN A 74 2.32 16.17 0.24
CA GLN A 74 1.03 15.59 -0.15
C GLN A 74 0.29 15.08 1.08
N PRO A 75 -0.61 15.87 1.68
CA PRO A 75 -1.33 15.49 2.88
C PRO A 75 -2.15 14.20 2.69
N VAL A 76 -2.08 13.30 3.66
CA VAL A 76 -2.81 12.02 3.60
C VAL A 76 -4.32 12.23 3.72
N GLU A 77 -4.74 13.22 4.51
CA GLU A 77 -6.15 13.57 4.70
C GLU A 77 -6.89 13.94 3.42
N ASP A 78 -6.18 14.43 2.39
CA ASP A 78 -6.78 14.77 1.10
C ASP A 78 -7.25 13.54 0.30
N LEU A 79 -6.86 12.34 0.72
CA LEU A 79 -7.32 11.08 0.14
C LEU A 79 -8.70 10.66 0.63
N PHE A 80 -9.20 11.25 1.72
CA PHE A 80 -10.42 10.82 2.39
C PHE A 80 -11.59 11.77 2.15
N LEU A 81 -12.76 11.17 1.90
CA LEU A 81 -14.02 11.90 1.85
C LEU A 81 -14.45 12.31 3.26
N ASP A 82 -14.35 11.41 4.23
CA ASP A 82 -14.63 11.67 5.64
C ASP A 82 -13.33 11.99 6.39
N ARG A 83 -12.90 13.25 6.26
CA ARG A 83 -11.71 13.77 6.95
C ARG A 83 -11.79 13.68 8.46
N ALA A 84 -13.00 13.78 9.03
CA ALA A 84 -13.20 13.71 10.48
C ALA A 84 -12.91 12.28 11.01
N ALA A 85 -13.41 11.26 10.32
CA ALA A 85 -13.14 9.87 10.68
C ALA A 85 -11.65 9.52 10.49
N TYR A 86 -11.01 9.99 9.41
CA TYR A 86 -9.57 9.86 9.24
C TYR A 86 -8.80 10.56 10.36
N GLY A 87 -9.19 11.78 10.73
CA GLY A 87 -8.56 12.53 11.82
C GLY A 87 -8.64 11.80 13.17
N ALA A 88 -9.79 11.19 13.50
CA ALA A 88 -9.96 10.36 14.69
C ALA A 88 -9.03 9.13 14.68
N TRP A 89 -8.92 8.44 13.53
CA TRP A 89 -7.97 7.33 13.36
C TRP A 89 -6.51 7.82 13.50
N MET A 90 -6.16 8.94 12.89
CA MET A 90 -4.81 9.51 12.94
C MET A 90 -4.38 9.87 14.35
N LEU A 91 -5.31 10.31 15.21
CA LEU A 91 -5.02 10.55 16.63
C LEU A 91 -4.60 9.26 17.34
N GLN A 92 -5.34 8.16 17.14
CA GLN A 92 -4.99 6.85 17.69
C GLN A 92 -3.64 6.33 17.16
N TYR A 93 -3.40 6.51 15.86
CA TYR A 93 -2.13 6.15 15.24
C TYR A 93 -0.95 6.94 15.81
N LYS A 94 -1.09 8.26 15.98
CA LYS A 94 -0.07 9.11 16.61
C LYS A 94 0.21 8.70 18.05
N GLU A 95 -0.83 8.42 18.83
CA GLU A 95 -0.70 7.93 20.20
C GLU A 95 0.02 6.57 20.24
N ARG A 96 -0.36 5.64 19.36
CA ARG A 96 0.28 4.31 19.25
C ARG A 96 1.75 4.40 18.87
N THR A 97 2.11 5.35 18.00
CA THR A 97 3.47 5.51 17.49
C THR A 97 4.32 6.51 18.27
N ALA A 98 3.76 7.19 19.28
CA ALA A 98 4.48 8.17 20.09
C ALA A 98 5.77 7.62 20.74
N PRO A 99 5.79 6.40 21.32
CA PRO A 99 7.01 5.84 21.91
C PRO A 99 8.01 5.30 20.88
N ILE A 100 7.63 5.20 19.60
CA ILE A 100 8.46 4.60 18.56
C ILE A 100 9.36 5.68 17.94
N PRO A 101 10.69 5.44 17.85
CA PRO A 101 11.61 6.37 17.19
C PRO A 101 11.14 6.66 15.76
N ARG A 102 10.93 7.94 15.47
CA ARG A 102 10.33 8.38 14.19
C ARG A 102 11.11 7.87 12.99
N ARG A 103 12.45 7.92 13.05
CA ARG A 103 13.33 7.49 11.95
C ARG A 103 13.18 6.00 11.69
N GLU A 104 13.27 5.16 12.69
CA GLU A 104 13.14 3.71 12.55
C GLU A 104 11.77 3.32 11.97
N SER A 105 10.70 3.93 12.48
CA SER A 105 9.35 3.76 11.98
C SER A 105 9.24 4.16 10.50
N ALA A 106 9.78 5.33 10.13
CA ALA A 106 9.75 5.83 8.76
C ALA A 106 10.57 4.95 7.81
N ASP A 107 11.76 4.54 8.20
CA ASP A 107 12.64 3.66 7.41
C ASP A 107 11.96 2.30 7.15
N LEU A 108 11.33 1.70 8.18
CA LEU A 108 10.53 0.48 8.01
C LEU A 108 9.39 0.68 7.00
N MET A 109 8.63 1.77 7.15
CA MET A 109 7.49 2.06 6.27
C MET A 109 7.92 2.27 4.82
N LEU A 110 8.99 3.05 4.58
CA LEU A 110 9.49 3.33 3.23
C LEU A 110 10.01 2.09 2.52
N ASN A 111 10.58 1.13 3.28
CA ASN A 111 11.04 -0.16 2.77
C ASN A 111 9.95 -1.24 2.67
N THR A 112 8.77 -0.99 3.27
CA THR A 112 7.63 -1.93 3.23
C THR A 112 6.57 -1.48 2.23
N ASN A 113 6.41 -0.17 2.03
CA ASN A 113 5.37 0.44 1.20
C ASN A 113 5.99 0.91 -0.14
N PRO A 114 5.84 0.14 -1.23
CA PRO A 114 6.46 0.50 -2.50
C PRO A 114 5.85 1.79 -3.05
N ARG A 115 6.69 2.60 -3.68
CA ARG A 115 6.26 3.78 -4.43
C ARG A 115 5.66 3.40 -5.78
N TYR A 116 6.27 2.40 -6.43
CA TYR A 116 5.87 1.95 -7.75
C TYR A 116 5.24 0.55 -7.67
N VAL A 117 4.07 0.40 -8.25
CA VAL A 117 3.36 -0.88 -8.39
C VAL A 117 2.86 -1.00 -9.82
N LEU A 118 2.84 -2.22 -10.36
CA LEU A 118 2.25 -2.45 -11.66
C LEU A 118 0.72 -2.30 -11.57
N ARG A 119 0.21 -1.21 -12.14
CA ARG A 119 -1.21 -0.92 -12.25
C ARG A 119 -1.74 -1.39 -13.60
N ASN A 120 -3.00 -1.79 -13.68
CA ASN A 120 -3.61 -2.30 -14.92
C ASN A 120 -3.44 -1.32 -16.09
N HIS A 121 -3.64 -0.03 -15.89
CA HIS A 121 -3.49 0.97 -16.95
C HIS A 121 -2.03 1.10 -17.45
N LEU A 122 -1.03 0.93 -16.58
CA LEU A 122 0.36 0.94 -16.98
C LEU A 122 0.70 -0.30 -17.81
N GLY A 123 0.18 -1.46 -17.42
CA GLY A 123 0.29 -2.68 -18.22
C GLY A 123 -0.36 -2.55 -19.59
N GLU A 124 -1.57 -1.97 -19.65
CA GLU A 124 -2.26 -1.73 -20.92
C GLU A 124 -1.51 -0.74 -21.82
N GLN A 125 -0.95 0.34 -21.26
CA GLN A 125 -0.10 1.28 -22.02
C GLN A 125 1.12 0.58 -22.59
N ALA A 126 1.80 -0.27 -21.81
CA ALA A 126 2.94 -1.04 -22.25
C ALA A 126 2.60 -2.01 -23.39
N ILE A 127 1.45 -2.70 -23.29
CA ILE A 127 0.94 -3.61 -24.33
C ILE A 127 0.65 -2.85 -25.61
N ARG A 128 -0.02 -1.68 -25.51
CA ARG A 128 -0.34 -0.86 -26.70
C ARG A 128 0.90 -0.36 -27.42
N ALA A 129 1.89 0.12 -26.67
CA ALA A 129 3.17 0.56 -27.24
C ALA A 129 3.94 -0.61 -27.90
N ALA A 130 4.02 -1.77 -27.22
CA ALA A 130 4.70 -2.95 -27.72
C ALA A 130 4.07 -3.49 -29.03
N ARG A 131 2.74 -3.41 -29.20
CA ARG A 131 2.07 -3.73 -30.47
C ARG A 131 2.51 -2.85 -31.62
N GLN A 132 2.97 -1.64 -31.32
CA GLN A 132 3.55 -0.70 -32.30
C GLN A 132 5.09 -0.84 -32.40
N ARG A 133 5.65 -1.91 -31.79
CA ARG A 133 7.10 -2.17 -31.69
C ARG A 133 7.87 -1.10 -30.88
N ASP A 134 7.18 -0.33 -30.06
CA ASP A 134 7.79 0.57 -29.08
C ASP A 134 7.86 -0.12 -27.73
N PHE A 135 9.06 -0.55 -27.33
CA PHE A 135 9.33 -1.22 -26.05
C PHE A 135 9.85 -0.27 -24.98
N SER A 136 9.91 1.05 -25.26
CA SER A 136 10.40 2.04 -24.29
C SER A 136 9.56 2.09 -23.01
N VAL A 137 8.24 1.94 -23.14
CA VAL A 137 7.31 1.92 -22.00
C VAL A 137 7.56 0.68 -21.13
N VAL A 138 7.75 -0.50 -21.73
CA VAL A 138 8.10 -1.74 -21.01
C VAL A 138 9.40 -1.56 -20.24
N SER A 139 10.44 -1.05 -20.90
CA SER A 139 11.76 -0.80 -20.28
C SER A 139 11.67 0.22 -19.14
N SER A 140 10.85 1.25 -19.30
CA SER A 140 10.63 2.26 -18.27
C SER A 140 9.93 1.68 -17.04
N LEU A 141 8.88 0.86 -17.25
CA LEU A 141 8.17 0.18 -16.16
C LEU A 141 9.09 -0.82 -15.45
N LEU A 142 9.83 -1.64 -16.19
CA LEU A 142 10.75 -2.61 -15.61
C LEU A 142 11.76 -1.93 -14.68
N ALA A 143 12.36 -0.84 -15.12
CA ALA A 143 13.37 -0.12 -14.34
C ALA A 143 12.84 0.40 -12.99
N VAL A 144 11.57 0.82 -12.89
CA VAL A 144 10.99 1.26 -11.62
C VAL A 144 10.49 0.09 -10.78
N LEU A 145 10.02 -0.99 -11.40
CA LEU A 145 9.50 -2.17 -10.70
C LEU A 145 10.60 -3.07 -10.14
N GLU A 146 11.81 -3.04 -10.69
CA GLU A 146 12.98 -3.72 -10.12
C GLU A 146 13.45 -3.08 -8.81
N ARG A 147 13.19 -1.77 -8.62
CA ARG A 147 13.51 -1.03 -7.40
C ARG A 147 12.30 -0.18 -6.96
N PRO A 148 11.20 -0.84 -6.53
CA PRO A 148 9.91 -0.19 -6.35
C PRO A 148 9.83 0.75 -5.15
N PHE A 149 10.80 0.70 -4.26
CA PHE A 149 10.89 1.55 -3.06
C PHE A 149 11.70 2.83 -3.29
N ASP A 150 12.55 2.83 -4.33
CA ASP A 150 13.45 3.93 -4.64
C ASP A 150 12.72 5.12 -5.27
N GLU A 151 13.35 6.29 -5.18
CA GLU A 151 12.97 7.44 -5.98
C GLU A 151 13.54 7.30 -7.39
N HIS A 152 12.72 7.56 -8.40
CA HIS A 152 13.12 7.55 -9.82
C HIS A 152 12.80 8.92 -10.45
N PRO A 153 13.73 9.88 -10.40
CA PRO A 153 13.51 11.21 -10.95
C PRO A 153 13.03 11.18 -12.41
N GLY A 154 11.99 11.95 -12.70
CA GLY A 154 11.35 12.01 -14.02
C GLY A 154 10.37 10.86 -14.30
N ARG A 155 10.09 10.00 -13.32
CA ARG A 155 9.12 8.87 -13.45
C ARG A 155 8.00 8.92 -12.42
N GLU A 156 7.78 10.07 -11.81
CA GLU A 156 6.78 10.28 -10.75
C GLU A 156 5.37 9.92 -11.23
N ALA A 157 5.07 10.20 -12.51
CA ALA A 157 3.77 9.88 -13.11
C ALA A 157 3.42 8.37 -13.09
N LEU A 158 4.42 7.47 -12.99
CA LEU A 158 4.17 6.04 -12.88
C LEU A 158 3.68 5.62 -11.47
N ALA A 159 3.81 6.51 -10.49
CA ALA A 159 3.33 6.32 -9.13
C ALA A 159 2.05 7.11 -8.82
N ASP A 160 1.53 7.87 -9.78
CA ASP A 160 0.37 8.74 -9.60
C ASP A 160 -0.96 7.99 -9.76
N PHE A 161 -2.06 8.72 -9.56
CA PHE A 161 -3.42 8.19 -9.74
C PHE A 161 -3.64 7.65 -11.14
N PRO A 162 -4.46 6.58 -11.27
CA PRO A 162 -4.88 6.12 -12.58
C PRO A 162 -5.61 7.25 -13.34
N PRO A 163 -5.37 7.40 -14.64
CA PRO A 163 -6.13 8.35 -15.46
C PRO A 163 -7.60 7.93 -15.55
N GLU A 164 -8.51 8.87 -15.85
CA GLU A 164 -9.97 8.62 -15.88
C GLU A 164 -10.36 7.44 -16.78
N TRP A 165 -9.71 7.28 -17.95
CA TRP A 165 -9.98 6.19 -18.87
C TRP A 165 -9.67 4.79 -18.27
N ALA A 166 -8.82 4.72 -17.25
CA ALA A 166 -8.46 3.46 -16.60
C ALA A 166 -9.62 2.84 -15.82
N SER A 167 -10.63 3.63 -15.44
CA SER A 167 -11.83 3.16 -14.75
C SER A 167 -12.68 2.20 -15.61
N SER A 168 -12.53 2.24 -16.95
CA SER A 168 -13.21 1.35 -17.89
C SER A 168 -12.47 0.04 -18.15
N LEU A 169 -11.25 -0.14 -17.63
CA LEU A 169 -10.50 -1.38 -17.76
C LEU A 169 -11.13 -2.46 -16.87
N SER A 170 -11.82 -3.43 -17.49
CA SER A 170 -12.25 -4.62 -16.77
C SER A 170 -11.03 -5.47 -16.42
N VAL A 171 -11.00 -5.97 -15.21
CA VAL A 171 -10.06 -7.03 -14.81
C VAL A 171 -10.58 -8.31 -15.45
N SER A 172 -9.98 -8.71 -16.56
CA SER A 172 -10.25 -10.02 -17.21
C SER A 172 -9.27 -11.05 -16.70
#